data_9eb74181f7b5f3bace488a1773badc93
#
_entry.id   9eb74181f7b5f3bace488a1773badc93
#
_cell.length_a   1.000
_cell.length_b   1.000
_cell.length_c   1.000
_cell.angle_alpha   90.00
_cell.angle_beta   90.00
_cell.angle_gamma   90.00
#
_symmetry.space_group_name_H-M   'P 1'
#
loop_
_entity.id
_entity.type
_entity.pdbx_description
1 polymer ?
#
loop_
_entity_poly.entity_id
_entity_poly.type
_entity_poly.pdbx_seq_one_letter_code
_entity_poly.pdbx_strand_id
1 'polypeptide(L)'
;MVLAVAIGSLLAYPAAATSTSSVCDPDGVQPGGAIYRICMPSGSWNGDLVIYAHGYVPYNVEPLAIPENQLRLPNGTSLPELVNSLGFAFAATSYRTNGLAVKDGVEDLVELVDVFIYTATHGVPNHIYLTGVSEGGLITTLAIEQRPDVFDGGLAACGPIGDFHKQIDYFGDFRVLFDYFFPNLLQGDPISVPQSLIDNWPTYYATTIRPAILDPASADKVDQLLRVSNAPYISGVTSTIETSIYDALMYNVLATNDGIAKLGGQPFDNQGRVYTGSNDDAHLNLTVRRFSADQAALDEIEAHYQTTGQLTVPLVTLHTTLDQQVPYWHEPLYRVKVILNDSLALHQHNEVFRYGHCYFEAGEVLVAFLQLVSMVIEPPEPFPSPRQFLPMMAAGP
;
A
#
# COMPACT_ATOMS: atom_id res chain seq x y z
N MET A 1 -29.17 63.22 -2.93
CA MET A 1 -28.29 63.10 -4.09
C MET A 1 -26.98 62.51 -3.56
N VAL A 2 -26.87 61.18 -3.58
CA VAL A 2 -25.68 60.44 -3.11
C VAL A 2 -25.16 59.60 -4.29
N LEU A 3 -23.96 59.94 -4.71
CA LEU A 3 -23.27 59.35 -5.86
C LEU A 3 -22.67 58.04 -5.40
N ALA A 4 -23.12 56.89 -5.93
CA ALA A 4 -22.52 55.60 -5.73
C ALA A 4 -21.44 55.37 -6.80
N VAL A 5 -20.17 55.26 -6.37
CA VAL A 5 -19.06 54.89 -7.21
C VAL A 5 -18.95 53.35 -7.17
N ALA A 6 -19.24 52.72 -8.29
CA ALA A 6 -19.01 51.29 -8.47
C ALA A 6 -17.54 51.05 -8.82
N ILE A 7 -16.78 50.41 -7.89
CA ILE A 7 -15.42 49.90 -8.15
C ILE A 7 -15.59 48.48 -8.69
N GLY A 8 -15.43 48.33 -9.99
CA GLY A 8 -15.38 47.04 -10.66
C GLY A 8 -14.02 46.38 -10.40
N SER A 9 -14.00 45.36 -9.54
CA SER A 9 -12.84 44.49 -9.35
C SER A 9 -12.76 43.52 -10.54
N LEU A 10 -11.84 43.74 -11.45
CA LEU A 10 -11.41 42.76 -12.45
C LEU A 10 -10.67 41.62 -11.73
N LEU A 11 -11.40 40.56 -11.43
CA LEU A 11 -10.76 39.28 -11.06
C LEU A 11 -10.08 38.72 -12.32
N ALA A 12 -8.74 38.83 -12.36
CA ALA A 12 -7.94 38.14 -13.33
C ALA A 12 -8.05 36.64 -13.02
N TYR A 13 -8.73 35.87 -13.88
CA TYR A 13 -8.65 34.42 -13.87
C TYR A 13 -7.19 34.03 -14.14
N PRO A 14 -6.59 33.13 -13.32
CA PRO A 14 -5.30 32.61 -13.68
C PRO A 14 -5.42 31.89 -15.02
N ALA A 15 -4.50 32.20 -15.94
CA ALA A 15 -4.38 31.51 -17.20
C ALA A 15 -4.31 29.99 -16.93
N ALA A 16 -5.10 29.22 -17.67
CA ALA A 16 -5.03 27.77 -17.63
C ALA A 16 -3.56 27.36 -17.84
N ALA A 17 -3.00 26.65 -16.86
CA ALA A 17 -1.69 26.06 -17.00
C ALA A 17 -1.75 25.18 -18.27
N THR A 18 -0.91 25.48 -19.26
CA THR A 18 -0.71 24.62 -20.40
C THR A 18 -0.23 23.28 -19.86
N SER A 19 -1.01 22.22 -20.09
CA SER A 19 -0.60 20.87 -19.74
C SER A 19 0.74 20.57 -20.45
N THR A 20 1.82 20.58 -19.69
CA THR A 20 3.10 20.10 -20.17
C THR A 20 3.00 18.59 -20.21
N SER A 21 2.83 18.02 -21.41
CA SER A 21 2.85 16.56 -21.58
C SER A 21 4.21 16.03 -21.16
N SER A 22 4.22 14.99 -20.32
CA SER A 22 5.46 14.27 -20.03
C SER A 22 6.00 13.61 -21.30
N VAL A 23 7.31 13.57 -21.43
CA VAL A 23 7.97 12.84 -22.53
C VAL A 23 8.57 11.58 -21.92
N CYS A 24 7.94 10.44 -22.18
CA CYS A 24 8.48 9.15 -21.74
C CYS A 24 9.33 8.53 -22.85
N ASP A 25 10.46 7.95 -22.44
CA ASP A 25 11.24 7.07 -23.29
C ASP A 25 10.42 5.81 -23.64
N PRO A 26 10.75 5.09 -24.72
CA PRO A 26 10.21 3.75 -24.92
C PRO A 26 10.54 2.86 -23.72
N ASP A 27 9.56 2.04 -23.29
CA ASP A 27 9.78 1.09 -22.21
C ASP A 27 10.99 0.19 -22.52
N GLY A 28 11.84 -0.02 -21.53
CA GLY A 28 13.02 -0.88 -21.61
C GLY A 28 12.94 -2.06 -20.66
N VAL A 29 13.99 -2.88 -20.66
CA VAL A 29 14.10 -4.06 -19.78
C VAL A 29 15.31 -3.88 -18.88
N GLN A 30 15.12 -4.04 -17.57
CA GLN A 30 16.16 -4.04 -16.56
C GLN A 30 17.01 -5.32 -16.68
N PRO A 31 18.26 -5.34 -16.20
CA PRO A 31 19.07 -6.55 -16.14
C PRO A 31 18.40 -7.73 -15.45
N GLY A 32 17.61 -7.46 -14.37
CA GLY A 32 16.81 -8.45 -13.65
C GLY A 32 15.57 -8.97 -14.39
N GLY A 33 15.24 -8.37 -15.56
CA GLY A 33 14.10 -8.78 -16.41
C GLY A 33 12.83 -7.94 -16.21
N ALA A 34 12.78 -7.04 -15.26
CA ALA A 34 11.67 -6.12 -15.08
C ALA A 34 11.56 -5.13 -16.24
N ILE A 35 10.34 -4.73 -16.59
CA ILE A 35 10.10 -3.66 -17.55
C ILE A 35 10.19 -2.33 -16.81
N TYR A 36 10.89 -1.34 -17.39
CA TYR A 36 10.96 -0.01 -16.81
C TYR A 36 10.40 1.06 -17.75
N ARG A 37 9.93 2.15 -17.16
CA ARG A 37 9.53 3.38 -17.83
C ARG A 37 10.20 4.57 -17.17
N ILE A 38 10.76 5.48 -18.00
CA ILE A 38 11.32 6.75 -17.56
C ILE A 38 10.63 7.87 -18.34
N CYS A 39 10.18 8.90 -17.62
CA CYS A 39 9.54 10.08 -18.20
C CYS A 39 10.23 11.34 -17.69
N MET A 40 10.73 12.15 -18.61
CA MET A 40 11.39 13.41 -18.30
C MET A 40 10.40 14.59 -18.41
N PRO A 41 10.56 15.65 -17.62
CA PRO A 41 9.76 16.85 -17.79
C PRO A 41 10.06 17.50 -19.16
N SER A 42 9.01 17.97 -19.85
CA SER A 42 9.16 18.66 -21.15
C SER A 42 9.85 20.02 -21.03
N GLY A 43 9.97 20.56 -19.82
CA GLY A 43 10.72 21.77 -19.47
C GLY A 43 12.09 21.43 -18.88
N SER A 44 12.61 22.35 -18.04
CA SER A 44 13.85 22.09 -17.31
C SER A 44 13.63 21.05 -16.22
N TRP A 45 14.47 20.02 -16.21
CA TRP A 45 14.55 19.09 -15.08
C TRP A 45 15.18 19.78 -13.88
N ASN A 46 14.54 19.63 -12.68
CA ASN A 46 15.03 20.24 -11.44
C ASN A 46 16.25 19.50 -10.85
N GLY A 47 16.62 18.36 -11.42
CA GLY A 47 17.73 17.52 -10.96
C GLY A 47 17.33 16.37 -10.05
N ASP A 48 16.05 16.23 -9.69
CA ASP A 48 15.57 15.21 -8.77
C ASP A 48 14.74 14.14 -9.51
N LEU A 49 14.74 12.92 -8.96
CA LEU A 49 14.03 11.76 -9.49
C LEU A 49 12.95 11.28 -8.50
N VAL A 50 11.75 11.02 -9.00
CA VAL A 50 10.69 10.30 -8.30
C VAL A 50 10.55 8.91 -8.90
N ILE A 51 10.76 7.88 -8.10
CA ILE A 51 10.52 6.49 -8.47
C ILE A 51 9.18 6.04 -7.88
N TYR A 52 8.36 5.37 -8.69
CA TYR A 52 7.06 4.87 -8.28
C TYR A 52 7.04 3.34 -8.19
N ALA A 53 6.72 2.84 -7.00
CA ALA A 53 6.49 1.44 -6.66
C ALA A 53 4.99 1.16 -6.72
N HIS A 54 4.54 0.39 -7.73
CA HIS A 54 3.14 0.06 -7.90
C HIS A 54 2.65 -0.98 -6.86
N GLY A 55 1.33 -1.10 -6.69
CA GLY A 55 0.70 -2.10 -5.84
C GLY A 55 0.62 -3.49 -6.49
N TYR A 56 -0.05 -4.41 -5.81
CA TYR A 56 -0.20 -5.80 -6.22
C TYR A 56 -0.78 -5.93 -7.63
N VAL A 57 -0.17 -6.78 -8.44
CA VAL A 57 -0.68 -7.27 -9.73
C VAL A 57 -0.82 -8.79 -9.62
N PRO A 58 -1.99 -9.40 -9.92
CA PRO A 58 -2.15 -10.84 -9.80
C PRO A 58 -1.07 -11.63 -10.55
N TYR A 59 -0.53 -12.68 -9.93
CA TYR A 59 0.60 -13.47 -10.46
C TYR A 59 0.36 -14.09 -11.83
N ASN A 60 -0.91 -14.30 -12.21
CA ASN A 60 -1.32 -14.90 -13.48
C ASN A 60 -1.59 -13.86 -14.59
N VAL A 61 -1.26 -12.59 -14.36
CA VAL A 61 -1.34 -11.55 -15.40
C VAL A 61 -0.09 -11.59 -16.27
N GLU A 62 -0.27 -11.86 -17.56
CA GLU A 62 0.79 -11.95 -18.55
C GLU A 62 0.44 -11.14 -19.82
N PRO A 63 1.41 -10.59 -20.55
CA PRO A 63 2.85 -10.53 -20.22
C PRO A 63 3.17 -9.55 -19.09
N LEU A 64 4.38 -9.68 -18.53
CA LEU A 64 4.89 -8.70 -17.57
C LEU A 64 4.95 -7.31 -18.21
N ALA A 65 4.38 -6.30 -17.56
CA ALA A 65 4.28 -4.94 -18.07
C ALA A 65 4.08 -3.92 -16.94
N ILE A 66 4.37 -2.66 -17.24
CA ILE A 66 3.99 -1.55 -16.35
C ILE A 66 2.45 -1.52 -16.19
N PRO A 67 1.92 -1.54 -14.95
CA PRO A 67 0.48 -1.54 -14.73
C PRO A 67 -0.13 -0.15 -14.97
N GLU A 68 -0.53 0.15 -16.20
CA GLU A 68 -1.00 1.47 -16.63
C GLU A 68 -2.14 2.05 -15.79
N ASN A 69 -3.03 1.20 -15.31
CA ASN A 69 -4.13 1.60 -14.44
C ASN A 69 -3.66 2.10 -13.07
N GLN A 70 -2.48 1.65 -12.60
CA GLN A 70 -1.88 2.10 -11.35
C GLN A 70 -0.99 3.34 -11.49
N LEU A 71 -0.74 3.81 -12.72
CA LEU A 71 -0.08 5.09 -12.99
C LEU A 71 -1.08 6.27 -12.99
N ARG A 72 -2.27 6.08 -12.44
CA ARG A 72 -3.31 7.11 -12.33
C ARG A 72 -3.91 7.17 -10.95
N LEU A 73 -4.13 8.40 -10.48
CA LEU A 73 -4.94 8.64 -9.28
C LEU A 73 -6.42 8.33 -9.55
N PRO A 74 -7.26 8.13 -8.51
CA PRO A 74 -8.68 7.81 -8.67
C PRO A 74 -9.49 8.80 -9.53
N ASN A 75 -9.07 10.06 -9.58
CA ASN A 75 -9.66 11.09 -10.43
C ASN A 75 -9.17 11.07 -11.89
N GLY A 76 -8.32 10.10 -12.26
CA GLY A 76 -7.73 9.95 -13.59
C GLY A 76 -6.45 10.76 -13.86
N THR A 77 -5.95 11.53 -12.88
CA THR A 77 -4.69 12.27 -13.01
C THR A 77 -3.53 11.31 -13.24
N SER A 78 -2.75 11.52 -14.29
CA SER A 78 -1.54 10.73 -14.60
C SER A 78 -0.43 11.07 -13.62
N LEU A 79 0.16 10.07 -12.98
CA LEU A 79 1.29 10.25 -12.06
C LEU A 79 2.54 10.78 -12.78
N PRO A 80 2.98 10.21 -13.94
CA PRO A 80 4.10 10.76 -14.67
C PRO A 80 3.90 12.24 -15.05
N GLU A 81 2.69 12.61 -15.53
CA GLU A 81 2.40 14.00 -15.90
C GLU A 81 2.40 14.92 -14.67
N LEU A 82 1.84 14.48 -13.56
CA LEU A 82 1.84 15.25 -12.31
C LEU A 82 3.27 15.51 -11.82
N VAL A 83 4.09 14.46 -11.73
CA VAL A 83 5.49 14.54 -11.28
C VAL A 83 6.32 15.42 -12.21
N ASN A 84 6.20 15.21 -13.53
CA ASN A 84 6.93 16.01 -14.50
C ASN A 84 6.47 17.49 -14.53
N SER A 85 5.20 17.79 -14.24
CA SER A 85 4.70 19.16 -14.14
C SER A 85 5.33 19.94 -12.98
N LEU A 86 5.83 19.25 -11.97
CA LEU A 86 6.57 19.80 -10.84
C LEU A 86 8.09 19.91 -11.11
N GLY A 87 8.55 19.49 -12.29
CA GLY A 87 9.95 19.55 -12.71
C GLY A 87 10.78 18.32 -12.35
N PHE A 88 10.22 17.32 -11.69
CA PHE A 88 10.91 16.06 -11.36
C PHE A 88 10.94 15.11 -12.57
N ALA A 89 11.98 14.29 -12.68
CA ALA A 89 11.93 13.09 -13.50
C ALA A 89 11.06 12.02 -12.81
N PHE A 90 10.43 11.17 -13.59
CA PHE A 90 9.62 10.05 -13.13
C PHE A 90 10.18 8.73 -13.65
N ALA A 91 10.23 7.69 -12.80
CA ALA A 91 10.54 6.34 -13.23
C ALA A 91 9.62 5.32 -12.51
N ALA A 92 9.32 4.21 -13.18
CA ALA A 92 8.58 3.09 -12.63
C ALA A 92 9.10 1.76 -13.18
N THR A 93 8.94 0.68 -12.43
CA THR A 93 9.27 -0.70 -12.85
C THR A 93 8.04 -1.59 -12.72
N SER A 94 7.94 -2.64 -13.55
CA SER A 94 6.90 -3.67 -13.45
C SER A 94 7.16 -4.68 -12.35
N TYR A 95 8.32 -4.57 -11.69
CA TYR A 95 9.02 -5.67 -11.02
C TYR A 95 9.30 -6.85 -11.96
N ARG A 96 10.25 -7.74 -11.61
CA ARG A 96 10.60 -8.94 -12.40
C ARG A 96 9.57 -10.06 -12.27
N THR A 97 8.60 -9.93 -11.35
CA THR A 97 7.52 -10.88 -11.11
C THR A 97 6.24 -10.16 -10.70
N ASN A 98 5.09 -10.69 -11.08
CA ASN A 98 3.80 -10.33 -10.52
C ASN A 98 3.48 -11.17 -9.27
N GLY A 99 2.37 -10.93 -8.61
CA GLY A 99 1.99 -11.56 -7.36
C GLY A 99 2.69 -10.92 -6.18
N LEU A 100 3.09 -11.71 -5.18
CA LEU A 100 3.87 -11.26 -4.04
C LEU A 100 5.29 -10.86 -4.50
N ALA A 101 5.45 -9.58 -4.84
CA ALA A 101 6.67 -9.05 -5.46
C ALA A 101 7.58 -8.26 -4.50
N VAL A 102 7.30 -8.27 -3.19
CA VAL A 102 7.94 -7.37 -2.22
C VAL A 102 9.46 -7.50 -2.23
N LYS A 103 9.98 -8.73 -2.13
CA LYS A 103 11.44 -8.98 -2.10
C LYS A 103 12.11 -8.57 -3.40
N ASP A 104 11.59 -9.02 -4.54
CA ASP A 104 12.10 -8.67 -5.86
C ASP A 104 11.95 -7.17 -6.14
N GLY A 105 10.85 -6.56 -5.69
CA GLY A 105 10.55 -5.15 -5.90
C GLY A 105 11.57 -4.21 -5.26
N VAL A 106 12.09 -4.53 -4.07
CA VAL A 106 13.17 -3.74 -3.45
C VAL A 106 14.43 -3.75 -4.33
N GLU A 107 14.82 -4.93 -4.84
CA GLU A 107 15.97 -5.07 -5.72
C GLU A 107 15.77 -4.35 -7.07
N ASP A 108 14.59 -4.49 -7.67
CA ASP A 108 14.27 -3.89 -8.97
C ASP A 108 14.20 -2.36 -8.90
N LEU A 109 13.78 -1.79 -7.77
CA LEU A 109 13.81 -0.34 -7.58
C LEU A 109 15.24 0.20 -7.47
N VAL A 110 16.14 -0.53 -6.81
CA VAL A 110 17.57 -0.18 -6.76
C VAL A 110 18.19 -0.29 -8.15
N GLU A 111 17.92 -1.38 -8.88
CA GLU A 111 18.39 -1.57 -10.25
C GLU A 111 17.86 -0.48 -11.20
N LEU A 112 16.62 0.01 -10.99
CA LEU A 112 16.05 1.09 -11.79
C LEU A 112 16.81 2.41 -11.62
N VAL A 113 17.38 2.69 -10.45
CA VAL A 113 18.26 3.85 -10.24
C VAL A 113 19.52 3.73 -11.12
N ASP A 114 20.14 2.56 -11.13
CA ASP A 114 21.30 2.29 -11.99
C ASP A 114 20.94 2.42 -13.48
N VAL A 115 19.77 1.92 -13.87
CA VAL A 115 19.26 2.07 -15.26
C VAL A 115 19.09 3.55 -15.62
N PHE A 116 18.50 4.35 -14.73
CA PHE A 116 18.32 5.80 -14.95
C PHE A 116 19.66 6.51 -15.19
N ILE A 117 20.64 6.22 -14.34
CA ILE A 117 21.95 6.89 -14.37
C ILE A 117 22.80 6.40 -15.54
N TYR A 118 22.95 5.09 -15.71
CA TYR A 118 24.00 4.51 -16.57
C TYR A 118 23.50 4.02 -17.92
N THR A 119 22.23 3.54 -18.00
CA THR A 119 21.66 3.00 -19.25
C THR A 119 20.90 4.05 -20.03
N ALA A 120 19.96 4.74 -19.39
CA ALA A 120 19.20 5.82 -20.01
C ALA A 120 20.01 7.14 -20.12
N THR A 121 21.13 7.24 -19.40
CA THR A 121 22.08 8.35 -19.45
C THR A 121 21.49 9.74 -19.15
N HIS A 122 20.47 9.80 -18.29
CA HIS A 122 19.84 11.05 -17.87
C HIS A 122 20.69 11.85 -16.87
N GLY A 123 21.73 11.22 -16.30
CA GLY A 123 22.62 11.82 -15.30
C GLY A 123 22.28 11.38 -13.88
N VAL A 124 23.11 11.81 -12.93
CA VAL A 124 22.94 11.48 -11.52
C VAL A 124 21.94 12.46 -10.89
N PRO A 125 20.84 11.98 -10.29
CA PRO A 125 19.89 12.83 -9.57
C PRO A 125 20.55 13.50 -8.36
N ASN A 126 20.08 14.71 -7.98
CA ASN A 126 20.47 15.33 -6.70
C ASN A 126 19.80 14.62 -5.52
N HIS A 127 18.49 14.29 -5.68
CA HIS A 127 17.74 13.49 -4.71
C HIS A 127 16.88 12.45 -5.44
N ILE A 128 16.68 11.30 -4.77
CA ILE A 128 15.85 10.19 -5.23
C ILE A 128 14.74 9.94 -4.22
N TYR A 129 13.53 10.31 -4.58
CA TYR A 129 12.33 10.10 -3.79
C TYR A 129 11.66 8.81 -4.24
N LEU A 130 11.40 7.89 -3.30
CA LEU A 130 10.66 6.67 -3.57
C LEU A 130 9.21 6.84 -3.13
N THR A 131 8.25 6.58 -4.00
CA THR A 131 6.82 6.67 -3.69
C THR A 131 6.15 5.35 -4.02
N GLY A 132 5.26 4.84 -3.15
CA GLY A 132 4.60 3.58 -3.43
C GLY A 132 3.23 3.47 -2.80
N VAL A 133 2.38 2.62 -3.39
CA VAL A 133 0.99 2.39 -2.94
C VAL A 133 0.75 0.91 -2.66
N SER A 134 -0.07 0.59 -1.64
CA SER A 134 -0.44 -0.79 -1.35
C SER A 134 0.80 -1.68 -1.11
N GLU A 135 0.97 -2.79 -1.84
CA GLU A 135 2.22 -3.57 -1.82
C GLU A 135 3.45 -2.71 -2.09
N GLY A 136 3.37 -1.75 -3.04
CA GLY A 136 4.43 -0.78 -3.29
C GLY A 136 4.72 0.15 -2.12
N GLY A 137 3.76 0.40 -1.24
CA GLY A 137 3.97 1.12 0.02
C GLY A 137 4.84 0.33 1.00
N LEU A 138 4.64 -1.00 1.09
CA LEU A 138 5.53 -1.87 1.85
C LEU A 138 6.94 -1.93 1.22
N ILE A 139 7.02 -2.11 -0.10
CA ILE A 139 8.29 -2.12 -0.84
C ILE A 139 9.04 -0.81 -0.60
N THR A 140 8.34 0.34 -0.67
CA THR A 140 8.92 1.66 -0.38
C THR A 140 9.50 1.72 1.03
N THR A 141 8.74 1.30 2.04
CA THR A 141 9.19 1.33 3.43
C THR A 141 10.42 0.45 3.64
N LEU A 142 10.38 -0.79 3.14
CA LEU A 142 11.52 -1.71 3.21
C LEU A 142 12.76 -1.18 2.47
N ALA A 143 12.57 -0.61 1.28
CA ALA A 143 13.67 -0.08 0.48
C ALA A 143 14.40 1.07 1.19
N ILE A 144 13.68 2.03 1.79
CA ILE A 144 14.33 3.13 2.51
C ILE A 144 14.95 2.71 3.84
N GLU A 145 14.40 1.68 4.52
CA GLU A 145 15.02 1.12 5.72
C GLU A 145 16.31 0.35 5.39
N GLN A 146 16.35 -0.37 4.26
CA GLN A 146 17.46 -1.24 3.86
C GLN A 146 18.50 -0.54 2.99
N ARG A 147 18.09 0.45 2.18
CA ARG A 147 18.90 1.12 1.17
C ARG A 147 18.86 2.66 1.28
N PRO A 148 19.11 3.22 2.49
CA PRO A 148 19.20 4.67 2.67
C PRO A 148 20.42 5.28 1.96
N ASP A 149 21.30 4.45 1.41
CA ASP A 149 22.41 4.83 0.53
C ASP A 149 21.97 5.13 -0.90
N VAL A 150 20.74 4.72 -1.30
CA VAL A 150 20.17 4.88 -2.64
C VAL A 150 19.04 5.89 -2.65
N PHE A 151 18.16 5.86 -1.64
CA PHE A 151 16.96 6.69 -1.58
C PHE A 151 17.07 7.74 -0.49
N ASP A 152 16.76 9.00 -0.81
CA ASP A 152 16.81 10.12 0.13
C ASP A 152 15.56 10.22 1.00
N GLY A 153 14.47 9.57 0.63
CA GLY A 153 13.26 9.47 1.43
C GLY A 153 12.09 8.78 0.70
N GLY A 154 11.05 8.41 1.45
CA GLY A 154 9.93 7.63 0.97
C GLY A 154 8.55 8.19 1.30
N LEU A 155 7.58 8.02 0.37
CA LEU A 155 6.15 8.19 0.59
C LEU A 155 5.47 6.83 0.42
N ALA A 156 5.07 6.20 1.52
CA ALA A 156 4.36 4.94 1.55
C ALA A 156 2.86 5.17 1.77
N ALA A 157 2.04 4.91 0.76
CA ALA A 157 0.61 5.08 0.84
C ALA A 157 -0.12 3.73 0.96
N CYS A 158 -1.03 3.61 1.95
CA CYS A 158 -1.91 2.46 2.16
C CYS A 158 -1.18 1.09 2.13
N GLY A 159 0.08 1.04 2.58
CA GLY A 159 0.90 -0.16 2.59
C GLY A 159 0.72 -1.02 3.84
N PRO A 160 0.91 -2.36 3.75
CA PRO A 160 0.87 -3.25 4.92
C PRO A 160 2.17 -3.18 5.73
N ILE A 161 2.55 -1.96 6.15
CA ILE A 161 3.85 -1.63 6.76
C ILE A 161 3.97 -1.98 8.24
N GLY A 162 2.86 -2.20 8.94
CA GLY A 162 2.89 -2.45 10.39
C GLY A 162 3.30 -3.87 10.75
N ASP A 163 2.69 -4.86 10.08
CA ASP A 163 2.95 -6.28 10.30
C ASP A 163 2.44 -7.08 9.09
N PHE A 164 3.36 -7.59 8.27
CA PHE A 164 2.99 -8.28 7.05
C PHE A 164 2.37 -9.66 7.31
N HIS A 165 2.84 -10.40 8.31
CA HIS A 165 2.22 -11.67 8.70
C HIS A 165 0.76 -11.47 9.13
N LYS A 166 0.49 -10.42 9.89
CA LYS A 166 -0.87 -10.05 10.30
C LYS A 166 -1.77 -9.64 9.13
N GLN A 167 -1.20 -9.08 8.06
CA GLN A 167 -1.93 -8.81 6.81
C GLN A 167 -2.37 -10.12 6.13
N ILE A 168 -1.50 -11.12 6.09
CA ILE A 168 -1.86 -12.46 5.58
C ILE A 168 -2.95 -13.09 6.45
N ASP A 169 -2.78 -13.01 7.76
CA ASP A 169 -3.77 -13.51 8.71
C ASP A 169 -5.14 -12.85 8.54
N TYR A 170 -5.20 -11.55 8.25
CA TYR A 170 -6.45 -10.84 7.98
C TYR A 170 -7.23 -11.45 6.82
N PHE A 171 -6.59 -11.78 5.72
CA PHE A 171 -7.24 -12.43 4.58
C PHE A 171 -7.61 -13.89 4.87
N GLY A 172 -6.74 -14.61 5.57
CA GLY A 172 -7.00 -15.99 5.99
C GLY A 172 -8.15 -16.09 6.99
N ASP A 173 -8.19 -15.21 7.99
CA ASP A 173 -9.27 -15.11 8.97
C ASP A 173 -10.61 -14.78 8.29
N PHE A 174 -10.60 -13.79 7.39
CA PHE A 174 -11.80 -13.47 6.62
C PHE A 174 -12.33 -14.68 5.86
N ARG A 175 -11.45 -15.48 5.22
CA ARG A 175 -11.82 -16.66 4.48
C ARG A 175 -12.38 -17.77 5.36
N VAL A 176 -11.78 -18.10 6.51
CA VAL A 176 -12.32 -19.14 7.40
C VAL A 176 -13.65 -18.73 8.02
N LEU A 177 -13.85 -17.44 8.30
CA LEU A 177 -15.12 -16.88 8.76
C LEU A 177 -16.18 -16.90 7.67
N PHE A 178 -15.79 -16.56 6.44
CA PHE A 178 -16.69 -16.67 5.28
C PHE A 178 -17.16 -18.11 5.08
N ASP A 179 -16.27 -19.09 5.12
CA ASP A 179 -16.60 -20.51 4.99
C ASP A 179 -17.49 -21.02 6.14
N TYR A 180 -17.37 -20.44 7.35
CA TYR A 180 -18.24 -20.73 8.48
C TYR A 180 -19.68 -20.21 8.26
N PHE A 181 -19.84 -18.95 7.86
CA PHE A 181 -21.16 -18.33 7.67
C PHE A 181 -21.83 -18.78 6.36
N PHE A 182 -21.05 -19.11 5.32
CA PHE A 182 -21.49 -19.53 4.01
C PHE A 182 -20.86 -20.88 3.61
N PRO A 183 -21.19 -21.96 4.30
CA PRO A 183 -20.52 -23.25 4.09
C PRO A 183 -20.70 -23.76 2.65
N ASN A 184 -19.61 -24.27 2.06
CA ASN A 184 -19.53 -24.80 0.70
C ASN A 184 -19.84 -23.81 -0.44
N LEU A 185 -19.92 -22.50 -0.13
CA LEU A 185 -20.17 -21.49 -1.17
C LEU A 185 -18.90 -21.15 -1.95
N LEU A 186 -17.72 -21.19 -1.32
CA LEU A 186 -16.44 -20.93 -1.99
C LEU A 186 -15.61 -22.22 -2.07
N GLN A 187 -15.09 -22.51 -3.26
CA GLN A 187 -14.31 -23.72 -3.53
C GLN A 187 -12.88 -23.62 -2.93
N GLY A 188 -12.28 -24.80 -2.66
CA GLY A 188 -10.94 -24.92 -2.11
C GLY A 188 -10.87 -24.65 -0.62
N ASP A 189 -9.65 -24.45 -0.15
CA ASP A 189 -9.32 -24.17 1.24
C ASP A 189 -8.73 -22.75 1.39
N PRO A 190 -8.77 -22.16 2.59
CA PRO A 190 -8.08 -20.90 2.89
C PRO A 190 -6.59 -20.89 2.53
N ILE A 191 -5.97 -22.06 2.51
CA ILE A 191 -4.52 -22.27 2.25
C ILE A 191 -4.23 -23.04 0.95
N SER A 192 -5.24 -23.33 0.14
CA SER A 192 -5.08 -24.02 -1.15
C SER A 192 -6.26 -23.73 -2.05
N VAL A 193 -6.06 -22.93 -3.07
CA VAL A 193 -7.10 -22.45 -3.98
C VAL A 193 -7.01 -23.17 -5.32
N PRO A 194 -8.11 -23.78 -5.82
CA PRO A 194 -8.11 -24.42 -7.13
C PRO A 194 -7.81 -23.44 -8.26
N GLN A 195 -6.94 -23.80 -9.21
CA GLN A 195 -6.60 -22.94 -10.34
C GLN A 195 -7.83 -22.52 -11.14
N SER A 196 -8.82 -23.40 -11.29
CA SER A 196 -10.07 -23.08 -11.98
C SER A 196 -10.89 -21.96 -11.31
N LEU A 197 -10.76 -21.80 -9.99
CA LEU A 197 -11.38 -20.69 -9.28
C LEU A 197 -10.60 -19.38 -9.50
N ILE A 198 -9.27 -19.46 -9.45
CA ILE A 198 -8.36 -18.33 -9.71
C ILE A 198 -8.63 -17.77 -11.12
N ASP A 199 -8.64 -18.63 -12.13
CA ASP A 199 -8.82 -18.24 -13.52
C ASP A 199 -10.22 -17.65 -13.82
N ASN A 200 -11.22 -17.99 -13.01
CA ASN A 200 -12.60 -17.58 -13.23
C ASN A 200 -13.17 -16.71 -12.10
N TRP A 201 -12.32 -16.16 -11.23
CA TRP A 201 -12.74 -15.45 -10.03
C TRP A 201 -13.78 -14.36 -10.26
N PRO A 202 -13.63 -13.42 -11.20
CA PRO A 202 -14.62 -12.37 -11.41
C PRO A 202 -16.02 -12.90 -11.75
N THR A 203 -16.08 -13.92 -12.60
CA THR A 203 -17.34 -14.56 -12.99
C THR A 203 -17.95 -15.35 -11.83
N TYR A 204 -17.10 -16.13 -11.11
CA TYR A 204 -17.55 -16.91 -9.97
C TYR A 204 -18.11 -16.01 -8.86
N TYR A 205 -17.41 -14.93 -8.55
CA TYR A 205 -17.91 -13.94 -7.59
C TYR A 205 -19.26 -13.36 -8.03
N ALA A 206 -19.34 -12.86 -9.25
CA ALA A 206 -20.54 -12.20 -9.78
C ALA A 206 -21.78 -13.13 -9.83
N THR A 207 -21.56 -14.42 -10.14
CA THR A 207 -22.67 -15.37 -10.36
C THR A 207 -23.00 -16.23 -9.14
N THR A 208 -22.07 -16.39 -8.19
CA THR A 208 -22.22 -17.31 -7.05
C THR A 208 -22.16 -16.59 -5.72
N ILE A 209 -21.07 -15.84 -5.45
CA ILE A 209 -20.86 -15.21 -4.15
C ILE A 209 -21.78 -14.00 -3.97
N ARG A 210 -21.73 -13.08 -4.92
CA ARG A 210 -22.48 -11.81 -4.87
C ARG A 210 -24.00 -12.01 -4.63
N PRO A 211 -24.72 -12.88 -5.37
CA PRO A 211 -26.12 -13.12 -5.09
C PRO A 211 -26.39 -13.67 -3.69
N ALA A 212 -25.50 -14.54 -3.16
CA ALA A 212 -25.65 -15.14 -1.85
C ALA A 212 -25.47 -14.14 -0.70
N ILE A 213 -24.50 -13.25 -0.80
CA ILE A 213 -24.25 -12.22 0.24
C ILE A 213 -25.26 -11.06 0.18
N LEU A 214 -25.87 -10.80 -0.98
CA LEU A 214 -26.88 -9.76 -1.15
C LEU A 214 -28.31 -10.28 -0.95
N ASP A 215 -28.51 -11.58 -0.73
CA ASP A 215 -29.81 -12.13 -0.38
C ASP A 215 -30.25 -11.55 0.98
N PRO A 216 -31.46 -10.96 1.09
CA PRO A 216 -31.97 -10.47 2.37
C PRO A 216 -31.98 -11.52 3.50
N ALA A 217 -32.13 -12.81 3.17
CA ALA A 217 -32.04 -13.91 4.13
C ALA A 217 -30.62 -14.12 4.69
N SER A 218 -29.59 -13.59 4.04
CA SER A 218 -28.20 -13.66 4.46
C SER A 218 -27.73 -12.44 5.27
N ALA A 219 -28.57 -11.41 5.44
CA ALA A 219 -28.17 -10.14 6.05
C ALA A 219 -27.53 -10.30 7.44
N ASP A 220 -28.08 -11.16 8.29
CA ASP A 220 -27.52 -11.44 9.62
C ASP A 220 -26.15 -12.15 9.55
N LYS A 221 -25.95 -13.05 8.59
CA LYS A 221 -24.66 -13.73 8.38
C LYS A 221 -23.59 -12.75 7.89
N VAL A 222 -23.94 -11.85 6.97
CA VAL A 222 -23.05 -10.81 6.45
C VAL A 222 -22.67 -9.85 7.57
N ASP A 223 -23.61 -9.40 8.40
CA ASP A 223 -23.33 -8.52 9.54
C ASP A 223 -22.38 -9.19 10.54
N GLN A 224 -22.61 -10.46 10.88
CA GLN A 224 -21.73 -11.23 11.74
C GLN A 224 -20.32 -11.39 11.13
N LEU A 225 -20.23 -11.75 9.85
CA LEU A 225 -18.95 -11.89 9.14
C LEU A 225 -18.11 -10.61 9.22
N LEU A 226 -18.68 -9.47 8.86
CA LEU A 226 -17.98 -8.19 8.89
C LEU A 226 -17.58 -7.77 10.32
N ARG A 227 -18.45 -7.99 11.28
CA ARG A 227 -18.22 -7.66 12.69
C ARG A 227 -17.12 -8.50 13.30
N VAL A 228 -17.12 -9.82 13.04
CA VAL A 228 -16.11 -10.75 13.58
C VAL A 228 -14.75 -10.58 12.91
N SER A 229 -14.73 -10.33 11.60
CA SER A 229 -13.49 -10.10 10.85
C SER A 229 -12.90 -8.70 11.06
N ASN A 230 -13.65 -7.78 11.65
CA ASN A 230 -13.32 -6.35 11.70
C ASN A 230 -13.03 -5.74 10.31
N ALA A 231 -13.62 -6.27 9.27
CA ALA A 231 -13.47 -5.72 7.93
C ALA A 231 -14.16 -4.34 7.84
N PRO A 232 -13.47 -3.28 7.45
CA PRO A 232 -14.06 -1.94 7.37
C PRO A 232 -15.19 -1.85 6.34
N TYR A 233 -16.27 -1.16 6.69
CA TYR A 233 -17.39 -0.82 5.80
C TYR A 233 -18.15 0.39 6.36
N ILE A 234 -19.03 0.99 5.56
CA ILE A 234 -19.91 2.07 6.01
C ILE A 234 -21.31 1.47 6.27
N SER A 235 -21.75 1.55 7.52
CA SER A 235 -23.07 1.02 7.92
C SER A 235 -24.19 1.64 7.08
N GLY A 236 -25.08 0.79 6.54
CA GLY A 236 -26.18 1.20 5.66
C GLY A 236 -25.79 1.46 4.21
N VAL A 237 -24.51 1.32 3.83
CA VAL A 237 -24.03 1.48 2.46
C VAL A 237 -23.64 0.12 1.87
N THR A 238 -24.58 -0.52 1.18
CA THR A 238 -24.44 -1.89 0.64
C THR A 238 -23.22 -2.05 -0.26
N SER A 239 -22.87 -1.04 -1.06
CA SER A 239 -21.71 -1.11 -1.94
C SER A 239 -20.39 -1.28 -1.17
N THR A 240 -20.23 -0.66 0.01
CA THR A 240 -19.02 -0.83 0.82
C THR A 240 -18.97 -2.20 1.49
N ILE A 241 -20.11 -2.76 1.88
CA ILE A 241 -20.23 -4.14 2.37
C ILE A 241 -19.78 -5.12 1.29
N GLU A 242 -20.33 -4.98 0.08
CA GLU A 242 -19.98 -5.83 -1.07
C GLU A 242 -18.48 -5.72 -1.41
N THR A 243 -17.95 -4.49 -1.46
CA THR A 243 -16.54 -4.26 -1.79
C THR A 243 -15.61 -4.88 -0.74
N SER A 244 -15.90 -4.74 0.57
CA SER A 244 -15.08 -5.33 1.62
C SER A 244 -15.04 -6.86 1.56
N ILE A 245 -16.17 -7.50 1.28
CA ILE A 245 -16.22 -8.95 1.10
C ILE A 245 -15.48 -9.37 -0.17
N TYR A 246 -15.70 -8.66 -1.29
CA TYR A 246 -15.03 -8.95 -2.55
C TYR A 246 -13.51 -8.88 -2.40
N ASP A 247 -13.00 -7.79 -1.86
CA ASP A 247 -11.57 -7.53 -1.77
C ASP A 247 -10.85 -8.53 -0.84
N ALA A 248 -11.40 -8.80 0.34
CA ALA A 248 -10.81 -9.76 1.26
C ALA A 248 -10.78 -11.19 0.66
N LEU A 249 -11.86 -11.62 -0.01
CA LEU A 249 -11.89 -12.92 -0.69
C LEU A 249 -11.00 -12.94 -1.93
N MET A 250 -10.93 -11.85 -2.69
CA MET A 250 -10.09 -11.73 -3.88
C MET A 250 -8.61 -11.97 -3.52
N TYR A 251 -8.11 -11.34 -2.47
CA TYR A 251 -6.72 -11.56 -2.04
C TYR A 251 -6.49 -13.00 -1.58
N ASN A 252 -7.41 -13.60 -0.81
CA ASN A 252 -7.29 -15.01 -0.49
C ASN A 252 -7.27 -15.88 -1.75
N VAL A 253 -8.12 -15.63 -2.73
CA VAL A 253 -8.20 -16.43 -3.96
C VAL A 253 -6.99 -16.24 -4.87
N LEU A 254 -6.56 -14.98 -5.09
CA LEU A 254 -5.52 -14.69 -6.09
C LEU A 254 -4.10 -14.74 -5.54
N ALA A 255 -3.88 -14.50 -4.23
CA ALA A 255 -2.55 -14.39 -3.67
C ALA A 255 -2.08 -15.61 -2.87
N THR A 256 -2.98 -16.49 -2.39
CA THR A 256 -2.62 -17.59 -1.49
C THR A 256 -1.59 -18.54 -2.10
N ASN A 257 -1.88 -19.09 -3.29
CA ASN A 257 -0.99 -20.10 -3.89
C ASN A 257 0.38 -19.52 -4.29
N ASP A 258 0.39 -18.28 -4.80
CA ASP A 258 1.63 -17.55 -5.14
C ASP A 258 2.43 -17.23 -3.87
N GLY A 259 1.76 -16.74 -2.82
CA GLY A 259 2.38 -16.45 -1.54
C GLY A 259 3.03 -17.69 -0.92
N ILE A 260 2.33 -18.84 -0.91
CA ILE A 260 2.88 -20.12 -0.42
C ILE A 260 4.14 -20.52 -1.20
N ALA A 261 4.12 -20.38 -2.53
CA ALA A 261 5.26 -20.73 -3.37
C ALA A 261 6.48 -19.81 -3.12
N LYS A 262 6.26 -18.50 -2.98
CA LYS A 262 7.33 -17.51 -2.79
C LYS A 262 7.86 -17.44 -1.36
N LEU A 263 7.02 -17.75 -0.36
CA LEU A 263 7.42 -17.80 1.03
C LEU A 263 8.01 -19.17 1.45
N GLY A 264 7.97 -20.17 0.55
CA GLY A 264 8.50 -21.51 0.83
C GLY A 264 7.67 -22.33 1.82
N GLY A 265 6.41 -21.97 2.04
CA GLY A 265 5.47 -22.64 2.94
C GLY A 265 4.18 -21.87 3.13
N GLN A 266 3.22 -22.47 3.82
CA GLN A 266 1.93 -21.91 4.14
C GLN A 266 2.06 -20.90 5.31
N PRO A 267 1.75 -19.58 5.12
CA PRO A 267 2.03 -18.54 6.13
C PRO A 267 0.88 -18.25 7.10
N PHE A 268 -0.37 -18.66 6.81
CA PHE A 268 -1.54 -18.32 7.62
C PHE A 268 -1.62 -19.11 8.91
N ASP A 269 -1.82 -18.44 10.05
CA ASP A 269 -2.03 -19.07 11.36
C ASP A 269 -3.27 -18.52 12.07
N ASN A 270 -4.15 -19.42 12.52
CA ASN A 270 -5.25 -19.06 13.38
C ASN A 270 -5.49 -20.05 14.55
N GLN A 271 -4.49 -20.86 14.89
CA GLN A 271 -4.60 -21.89 15.94
C GLN A 271 -4.99 -21.31 17.30
N GLY A 272 -4.32 -20.25 17.71
CA GLY A 272 -4.58 -19.57 19.00
C GLY A 272 -5.60 -18.43 18.92
N ARG A 273 -6.19 -18.18 17.76
CA ARG A 273 -7.06 -17.01 17.56
C ARG A 273 -8.44 -17.19 18.16
N VAL A 274 -8.92 -16.19 18.89
CA VAL A 274 -10.27 -16.14 19.44
C VAL A 274 -11.11 -15.17 18.62
N TYR A 275 -12.15 -15.67 17.97
CA TYR A 275 -13.11 -14.87 17.21
C TYR A 275 -14.26 -14.44 18.12
N THR A 276 -14.62 -13.16 18.09
CA THR A 276 -15.69 -12.57 18.91
C THR A 276 -16.56 -11.65 18.08
N GLY A 277 -17.82 -11.50 18.49
CA GLY A 277 -18.77 -10.61 17.83
C GLY A 277 -19.82 -11.34 16.97
N SER A 278 -19.82 -12.68 16.95
CA SER A 278 -20.91 -13.46 16.38
C SER A 278 -22.10 -13.58 17.34
N ASN A 279 -23.19 -14.15 16.88
CA ASN A 279 -24.34 -14.45 17.73
C ASN A 279 -24.07 -15.64 18.66
N ASP A 280 -23.06 -16.48 18.35
CA ASP A 280 -22.63 -17.63 19.18
C ASP A 280 -21.09 -17.82 19.03
N ASP A 281 -20.32 -17.02 19.74
CA ASP A 281 -18.87 -17.07 19.72
C ASP A 281 -18.31 -18.42 20.22
N ALA A 282 -19.01 -19.09 21.13
CA ALA A 282 -18.60 -20.39 21.63
C ALA A 282 -18.66 -21.45 20.50
N HIS A 283 -19.77 -21.51 19.77
CA HIS A 283 -19.92 -22.41 18.63
C HIS A 283 -18.99 -22.06 17.50
N LEU A 284 -18.83 -20.77 17.18
CA LEU A 284 -17.89 -20.30 16.16
C LEU A 284 -16.47 -20.79 16.46
N ASN A 285 -15.95 -20.53 17.65
CA ASN A 285 -14.57 -20.90 18.01
C ASN A 285 -14.36 -22.42 18.10
N LEU A 286 -15.41 -23.18 18.40
CA LEU A 286 -15.37 -24.64 18.44
C LEU A 286 -15.32 -25.27 17.05
N THR A 287 -15.94 -24.65 16.05
CA THR A 287 -16.20 -25.28 14.75
C THR A 287 -15.50 -24.63 13.57
N VAL A 288 -15.04 -23.37 13.70
CA VAL A 288 -14.25 -22.71 12.65
C VAL A 288 -12.96 -23.49 12.37
N ARG A 289 -12.60 -23.60 11.10
CA ARG A 289 -11.40 -24.33 10.68
C ARG A 289 -10.13 -23.65 11.20
N ARG A 290 -9.16 -24.48 11.63
CA ARG A 290 -7.89 -24.04 12.20
C ARG A 290 -6.73 -24.48 11.33
N PHE A 291 -5.76 -23.59 11.13
CA PHE A 291 -4.57 -23.78 10.33
C PHE A 291 -3.35 -23.31 11.13
N SER A 292 -2.22 -23.94 10.90
CA SER A 292 -0.93 -23.51 11.47
C SER A 292 -0.01 -23.08 10.32
N ALA A 293 0.71 -21.99 10.51
CA ALA A 293 1.73 -21.58 9.58
C ALA A 293 2.93 -22.54 9.57
N ASP A 294 3.58 -22.66 8.42
CA ASP A 294 4.87 -23.32 8.29
C ASP A 294 5.98 -22.39 8.79
N GLN A 295 6.90 -22.90 9.61
CA GLN A 295 7.97 -22.09 10.17
C GLN A 295 8.85 -21.46 9.08
N ALA A 296 9.10 -22.17 7.98
CA ALA A 296 9.88 -21.64 6.86
C ALA A 296 9.26 -20.37 6.25
N ALA A 297 7.91 -20.32 6.12
CA ALA A 297 7.22 -19.15 5.63
C ALA A 297 7.30 -17.98 6.62
N LEU A 298 7.20 -18.25 7.92
CA LEU A 298 7.35 -17.21 8.96
C LEU A 298 8.76 -16.64 8.98
N ASP A 299 9.78 -17.50 8.86
CA ASP A 299 11.19 -17.09 8.81
C ASP A 299 11.48 -16.23 7.56
N GLU A 300 10.92 -16.58 6.39
CA GLU A 300 11.04 -15.78 5.17
C GLU A 300 10.33 -14.42 5.30
N ILE A 301 9.13 -14.40 5.92
CA ILE A 301 8.41 -13.14 6.20
C ILE A 301 9.23 -12.24 7.11
N GLU A 302 9.74 -12.76 8.20
CA GLU A 302 10.54 -12.00 9.16
C GLU A 302 11.82 -11.44 8.51
N ALA A 303 12.46 -12.20 7.65
CA ALA A 303 13.71 -11.81 7.01
C ALA A 303 13.54 -10.75 5.91
N HIS A 304 12.41 -10.75 5.17
CA HIS A 304 12.29 -9.99 3.92
C HIS A 304 11.04 -9.12 3.79
N TYR A 305 10.01 -9.32 4.64
CA TYR A 305 8.71 -8.64 4.50
C TYR A 305 8.32 -7.82 5.72
N GLN A 306 9.03 -7.96 6.84
CA GLN A 306 8.79 -7.18 8.04
C GLN A 306 9.63 -5.90 8.06
N THR A 307 8.95 -4.78 8.27
CA THR A 307 9.59 -3.49 8.52
C THR A 307 10.18 -3.45 9.93
N THR A 308 11.18 -2.64 10.11
CA THR A 308 11.87 -2.47 11.40
C THR A 308 11.49 -1.18 12.12
N GLY A 309 11.13 -0.13 11.38
CA GLY A 309 10.97 1.23 11.88
C GLY A 309 12.31 1.94 12.12
N GLN A 310 13.43 1.35 11.69
CA GLN A 310 14.75 1.96 11.77
C GLN A 310 14.96 2.88 10.57
N LEU A 311 14.65 4.16 10.72
CA LEU A 311 14.80 5.15 9.66
C LEU A 311 16.09 5.95 9.85
N THR A 312 16.79 6.18 8.75
CA THR A 312 17.91 7.12 8.64
C THR A 312 17.64 8.19 7.59
N VAL A 313 16.58 8.01 6.79
CA VAL A 313 16.02 8.99 5.86
C VAL A 313 14.53 9.17 6.13
N PRO A 314 13.93 10.30 5.73
CA PRO A 314 12.51 10.58 5.98
C PRO A 314 11.54 9.57 5.33
N LEU A 315 10.50 9.22 6.07
CA LEU A 315 9.33 8.49 5.59
C LEU A 315 8.05 9.27 5.89
N VAL A 316 7.27 9.53 4.86
CA VAL A 316 5.88 10.01 5.01
C VAL A 316 4.95 8.84 4.72
N THR A 317 3.97 8.60 5.60
CA THR A 317 2.90 7.62 5.34
C THR A 317 1.58 8.32 5.12
N LEU A 318 0.71 7.73 4.28
CA LEU A 318 -0.61 8.24 3.92
C LEU A 318 -1.60 7.07 3.90
N HIS A 319 -2.67 7.11 4.72
CA HIS A 319 -3.59 5.99 4.84
C HIS A 319 -5.04 6.42 5.04
N THR A 320 -5.99 5.70 4.40
CA THR A 320 -7.41 5.88 4.64
C THR A 320 -7.86 5.08 5.87
N THR A 321 -8.69 5.68 6.74
CA THR A 321 -9.06 5.07 8.04
C THR A 321 -9.97 3.86 7.93
N LEU A 322 -10.72 3.74 6.83
CA LEU A 322 -11.61 2.61 6.56
C LEU A 322 -11.12 1.86 5.32
N ASP A 323 -9.84 1.53 5.27
CA ASP A 323 -9.23 0.71 4.24
C ASP A 323 -9.59 -0.76 4.46
N GLN A 324 -10.29 -1.36 3.52
CA GLN A 324 -10.78 -2.73 3.61
C GLN A 324 -9.78 -3.79 3.11
N GLN A 325 -8.76 -3.38 2.37
CA GLN A 325 -7.72 -4.29 1.86
C GLN A 325 -6.52 -4.33 2.79
N VAL A 326 -6.02 -3.16 3.17
CA VAL A 326 -4.91 -2.99 4.11
C VAL A 326 -5.42 -2.18 5.30
N PRO A 327 -5.91 -2.84 6.37
CA PRO A 327 -6.55 -2.15 7.46
C PRO A 327 -5.65 -1.13 8.16
N TYR A 328 -6.23 -0.01 8.56
CA TYR A 328 -5.54 1.14 9.16
C TYR A 328 -4.64 0.81 10.37
N TRP A 329 -4.86 -0.33 11.04
CA TRP A 329 -4.02 -0.75 12.18
C TRP A 329 -2.53 -0.96 11.83
N HIS A 330 -2.16 -0.97 10.55
CA HIS A 330 -0.76 -0.97 10.13
C HIS A 330 -0.03 0.30 10.57
N GLU A 331 -0.68 1.45 10.52
CA GLU A 331 -0.05 2.73 10.87
C GLU A 331 0.36 2.83 12.35
N PRO A 332 -0.53 2.58 13.34
CA PRO A 332 -0.11 2.57 14.73
C PRO A 332 0.91 1.49 15.05
N LEU A 333 0.88 0.31 14.40
CA LEU A 333 1.91 -0.72 14.60
C LEU A 333 3.27 -0.25 14.08
N TYR A 334 3.33 0.34 12.88
CA TYR A 334 4.56 0.89 12.33
C TYR A 334 5.11 2.04 13.19
N ARG A 335 4.23 2.94 13.64
CA ARG A 335 4.62 4.03 14.55
C ARG A 335 5.28 3.51 15.84
N VAL A 336 4.81 2.40 16.40
CA VAL A 336 5.46 1.76 17.56
C VAL A 336 6.88 1.33 17.23
N LYS A 337 7.10 0.70 16.08
CA LYS A 337 8.44 0.30 15.60
C LYS A 337 9.38 1.51 15.48
N VAL A 338 8.90 2.58 14.86
CA VAL A 338 9.65 3.85 14.69
C VAL A 338 10.04 4.47 16.04
N ILE A 339 9.12 4.47 17.01
CA ILE A 339 9.41 4.97 18.37
C ILE A 339 10.47 4.12 19.08
N LEU A 340 10.36 2.79 18.96
CA LEU A 340 11.31 1.86 19.60
C LEU A 340 12.73 1.96 19.01
N ASN A 341 12.86 2.45 17.78
CA ASN A 341 14.14 2.67 17.09
C ASN A 341 14.61 4.14 17.11
N ASP A 342 14.03 4.99 17.97
CA ASP A 342 14.39 6.43 18.09
C ASP A 342 14.30 7.21 16.76
N SER A 343 13.48 6.75 15.81
CA SER A 343 13.37 7.30 14.44
C SER A 343 12.16 8.24 14.24
N LEU A 344 11.45 8.61 15.32
CA LEU A 344 10.18 9.33 15.24
C LEU A 344 10.27 10.69 14.53
N ALA A 345 11.42 11.37 14.61
CA ALA A 345 11.64 12.64 13.93
C ALA A 345 11.60 12.50 12.39
N LEU A 346 11.95 11.33 11.89
CA LEU A 346 11.99 11.01 10.45
C LEU A 346 10.66 10.43 9.92
N HIS A 347 9.64 10.25 10.76
CA HIS A 347 8.36 9.68 10.36
C HIS A 347 7.22 10.68 10.50
N GLN A 348 6.55 11.00 9.39
CA GLN A 348 5.32 11.79 9.34
C GLN A 348 4.17 10.93 8.83
N HIS A 349 3.06 10.89 9.56
CA HIS A 349 1.84 10.17 9.15
C HIS A 349 0.72 11.14 8.77
N ASN A 350 0.05 10.87 7.64
CA ASN A 350 -1.13 11.59 7.17
C ASN A 350 -2.33 10.63 7.14
N GLU A 351 -3.33 10.96 7.93
CA GLU A 351 -4.57 10.20 8.04
C GLU A 351 -5.66 10.80 7.16
N VAL A 352 -6.36 9.96 6.38
CA VAL A 352 -7.49 10.36 5.56
C VAL A 352 -8.76 9.67 6.03
N PHE A 353 -9.71 10.42 6.58
CA PHE A 353 -11.00 9.90 7.07
C PHE A 353 -11.91 9.52 5.90
N ARG A 354 -11.68 8.34 5.32
CA ARG A 354 -12.40 7.85 4.13
C ARG A 354 -12.41 6.34 4.07
N TYR A 355 -13.47 5.79 3.48
CA TYR A 355 -13.54 4.38 3.08
C TYR A 355 -12.87 4.19 1.72
N GLY A 356 -12.18 3.07 1.57
CA GLY A 356 -11.60 2.61 0.32
C GLY A 356 -10.08 2.54 0.36
N HIS A 357 -9.56 1.45 -0.22
CA HIS A 357 -8.13 1.19 -0.32
C HIS A 357 -7.46 2.20 -1.25
N CYS A 358 -6.44 2.90 -0.76
CA CYS A 358 -5.69 3.92 -1.52
C CYS A 358 -6.57 4.99 -2.19
N TYR A 359 -7.77 5.24 -1.68
CA TYR A 359 -8.71 6.17 -2.29
C TYR A 359 -8.38 7.61 -1.88
N PHE A 360 -7.31 8.16 -2.46
CA PHE A 360 -6.82 9.52 -2.19
C PHE A 360 -7.20 10.51 -3.28
N GLU A 361 -7.39 11.76 -2.87
CA GLU A 361 -7.47 12.88 -3.79
C GLU A 361 -6.07 13.35 -4.19
N ALA A 362 -5.93 13.92 -5.38
CA ALA A 362 -4.64 14.40 -5.87
C ALA A 362 -3.98 15.42 -4.92
N GLY A 363 -4.79 16.27 -4.27
CA GLY A 363 -4.29 17.24 -3.29
C GLY A 363 -3.70 16.59 -2.03
N GLU A 364 -4.27 15.47 -1.56
CA GLU A 364 -3.79 14.73 -0.39
C GLU A 364 -2.42 14.08 -0.69
N VAL A 365 -2.30 13.46 -1.87
CA VAL A 365 -1.03 12.87 -2.33
C VAL A 365 0.04 13.94 -2.52
N LEU A 366 -0.33 15.08 -3.15
CA LEU A 366 0.60 16.19 -3.36
C LEU A 366 1.09 16.80 -2.04
N VAL A 367 0.21 16.98 -1.06
CA VAL A 367 0.60 17.49 0.27
C VAL A 367 1.58 16.53 0.95
N ALA A 368 1.29 15.22 0.95
CA ALA A 368 2.16 14.21 1.53
C ALA A 368 3.54 14.16 0.81
N PHE A 369 3.55 14.27 -0.52
CA PHE A 369 4.79 14.32 -1.29
C PHE A 369 5.61 15.59 -0.99
N LEU A 370 4.98 16.76 -0.93
CA LEU A 370 5.70 18.00 -0.61
C LEU A 370 6.23 18.01 0.84
N GLN A 371 5.55 17.34 1.78
CA GLN A 371 6.08 17.11 3.12
C GLN A 371 7.35 16.27 3.06
N LEU A 372 7.36 15.18 2.29
CA LEU A 372 8.56 14.36 2.08
C LEU A 372 9.71 15.19 1.52
N VAL A 373 9.47 15.95 0.45
CA VAL A 373 10.48 16.83 -0.17
C VAL A 373 11.04 17.82 0.86
N SER A 374 10.17 18.45 1.66
CA SER A 374 10.60 19.36 2.72
C SER A 374 11.47 18.68 3.76
N MET A 375 11.12 17.47 4.19
CA MET A 375 11.89 16.71 5.19
C MET A 375 13.25 16.23 4.65
N VAL A 376 13.38 15.99 3.35
CA VAL A 376 14.66 15.63 2.70
C VAL A 376 15.57 16.85 2.58
N ILE A 377 15.03 18.00 2.14
CA ILE A 377 15.82 19.24 1.96
C ILE A 377 16.20 19.87 3.30
N GLU A 378 15.29 19.83 4.28
CA GLU A 378 15.47 20.36 5.63
C GLU A 378 15.19 19.25 6.64
N PRO A 379 16.14 18.34 6.89
CA PRO A 379 15.94 17.22 7.81
C PRO A 379 15.52 17.70 9.19
N PRO A 380 14.49 17.11 9.81
CA PRO A 380 14.06 17.49 11.14
C PRO A 380 15.14 17.21 12.19
N GLU A 381 15.27 18.11 13.14
CA GLU A 381 16.15 17.89 14.29
C GLU A 381 15.71 16.64 15.07
N PRO A 382 16.63 15.75 15.45
CA PRO A 382 16.29 14.57 16.21
C PRO A 382 15.68 14.96 17.56
N PHE A 383 14.61 14.28 17.97
CA PHE A 383 14.06 14.48 19.31
C PHE A 383 15.14 14.14 20.35
N PRO A 384 15.31 15.00 21.40
CA PRO A 384 16.25 14.68 22.47
C PRO A 384 15.87 13.34 23.10
N SER A 385 16.83 12.40 23.13
CA SER A 385 16.56 11.06 23.65
C SER A 385 16.13 11.13 25.12
N PRO A 386 15.20 10.29 25.59
CA PRO A 386 14.80 10.24 27.00
C PRO A 386 16.00 10.08 27.96
N ARG A 387 17.12 9.51 27.51
CA ARG A 387 18.37 9.37 28.26
C ARG A 387 19.03 10.70 28.55
N GLN A 388 18.76 11.76 27.79
CA GLN A 388 19.31 13.10 28.05
C GLN A 388 18.59 13.82 29.20
N PHE A 389 17.41 13.37 29.61
CA PHE A 389 16.65 13.93 30.74
C PHE A 389 16.94 13.25 32.10
N LEU A 390 17.55 12.05 32.10
CA LEU A 390 17.85 11.31 33.32
C LEU A 390 18.92 11.94 34.23
N PRO A 391 19.95 12.68 33.74
CA PRO A 391 20.91 13.29 34.62
C PRO A 391 20.39 14.50 35.42
N MET A 392 19.36 15.18 34.97
CA MET A 392 18.83 16.38 35.64
C MET A 392 17.89 16.06 36.81
N MET A 393 17.35 14.85 36.91
CA MET A 393 16.51 14.42 38.03
C MET A 393 17.29 13.82 39.21
N ALA A 394 18.60 13.54 39.04
CA ALA A 394 19.48 12.98 40.08
C ALA A 394 20.26 14.05 40.87
N ALA A 395 20.11 15.34 40.54
CA ALA A 395 20.70 16.46 41.25
C ALA A 395 19.63 17.28 42.00
N GLY A 396 18.93 16.64 42.89
CA GLY A 396 18.15 17.32 43.96
C GLY A 396 18.95 17.40 45.23
N PRO A 397 18.73 18.44 46.04
CA PRO A 397 19.59 18.82 47.16
C PRO A 397 19.69 17.79 48.26
#